data_5a24297ab7802bc687fc11f4a36d9d34
#
_entry.id   5a24297ab7802bc687fc11f4a36d9d34
#
_cell.length_a   1.000
_cell.length_b   1.000
_cell.length_c   1.000
_cell.angle_alpha   90.00
_cell.angle_beta   90.00
_cell.angle_gamma   90.00
#
_symmetry.space_group_name_H-M   'P 1'
#
loop_
_entity.id
_entity.type
_entity.pdbx_description
1 polymer ?
#
loop_
_entity_poly.entity_id
_entity_poly.type
_entity_poly.pdbx_seq_one_letter_code
_entity_poly.pdbx_strand_id
1 'polypeptide(L)'
;MSVTAVQVVQQAYQAFGRGDVPGVLALVAEQVDWRFCGARRLPYTGAFKTRADVARWFASIPEVDDIQGFEPREFIDGGDHVTVLGWERTAARPGGKVFETEWVHVFTVRGGKIVRFWGMYDTEASAAARG
;
A
#
# COMPACT_ATOMS: atom_id res chain seq x y z
N MET A 1 -25.74 10.59 0.48
CA MET A 1 -24.46 11.32 0.61
C MET A 1 -23.35 10.49 0.02
N SER A 2 -22.53 11.12 -0.81
CA SER A 2 -21.38 10.43 -1.38
C SER A 2 -20.23 10.36 -0.36
N VAL A 3 -19.46 9.28 -0.43
CA VAL A 3 -18.27 9.09 0.37
C VAL A 3 -17.15 9.92 -0.22
N THR A 4 -16.40 10.64 0.62
CA THR A 4 -15.25 11.43 0.16
C THR A 4 -14.07 10.53 -0.16
N ALA A 5 -13.12 11.05 -0.95
CA ALA A 5 -11.91 10.31 -1.27
C ALA A 5 -11.13 9.95 0.00
N VAL A 6 -11.00 10.86 0.96
CA VAL A 6 -10.35 10.57 2.24
C VAL A 6 -11.03 9.42 2.97
N GLN A 7 -12.37 9.41 2.97
CA GLN A 7 -13.12 8.34 3.64
C GLN A 7 -12.87 6.98 2.99
N VAL A 8 -12.83 6.93 1.66
CA VAL A 8 -12.49 5.69 0.94
C VAL A 8 -11.11 5.19 1.32
N VAL A 9 -10.12 6.10 1.35
CA VAL A 9 -8.73 5.76 1.70
C VAL A 9 -8.66 5.28 3.16
N GLN A 10 -9.37 5.96 4.07
CA GLN A 10 -9.41 5.53 5.48
C GLN A 10 -10.03 4.13 5.62
N GLN A 11 -11.11 3.86 4.89
CA GLN A 11 -11.72 2.52 4.88
C GLN A 11 -10.74 1.45 4.37
N ALA A 12 -9.96 1.78 3.36
CA ALA A 12 -8.95 0.85 2.84
C ALA A 12 -7.89 0.50 3.90
N TYR A 13 -7.39 1.50 4.62
CA TYR A 13 -6.43 1.24 5.69
C TYR A 13 -7.05 0.46 6.86
N GLN A 14 -8.30 0.75 7.19
CA GLN A 14 -8.99 0.00 8.25
C GLN A 14 -9.12 -1.49 7.86
N ALA A 15 -9.50 -1.77 6.63
CA ALA A 15 -9.58 -3.14 6.12
C ALA A 15 -8.21 -3.81 6.14
N PHE A 16 -7.18 -3.11 5.68
CA PHE A 16 -5.81 -3.64 5.68
C PHE A 16 -5.35 -3.96 7.10
N GLY A 17 -5.64 -3.08 8.05
CA GLY A 17 -5.25 -3.27 9.46
C GLY A 17 -5.94 -4.47 10.13
N ARG A 18 -7.12 -4.87 9.60
CA ARG A 18 -7.81 -6.08 10.07
C ARG A 18 -7.34 -7.35 9.35
N GLY A 19 -6.43 -7.23 8.40
CA GLY A 19 -6.05 -8.35 7.54
C GLY A 19 -7.11 -8.69 6.49
N ASP A 20 -8.03 -7.76 6.23
CA ASP A 20 -9.15 -7.96 5.30
C ASP A 20 -8.79 -7.46 3.90
N VAL A 21 -7.97 -8.23 3.19
CA VAL A 21 -7.57 -7.87 1.82
C VAL A 21 -8.79 -7.82 0.88
N PRO A 22 -9.75 -8.76 0.93
CA PRO A 22 -10.96 -8.60 0.12
C PRO A 22 -11.70 -7.28 0.37
N GLY A 23 -11.71 -6.78 1.60
CA GLY A 23 -12.28 -5.48 1.93
C GLY A 23 -11.55 -4.32 1.26
N VAL A 24 -10.22 -4.39 1.18
CA VAL A 24 -9.43 -3.41 0.42
C VAL A 24 -9.77 -3.48 -1.06
N LEU A 25 -9.78 -4.70 -1.63
CA LEU A 25 -10.02 -4.90 -3.06
C LEU A 25 -11.41 -4.43 -3.49
N ALA A 26 -12.40 -4.52 -2.60
CA ALA A 26 -13.74 -4.01 -2.86
C ALA A 26 -13.75 -2.49 -3.12
N LEU A 27 -12.73 -1.77 -2.63
CA LEU A 27 -12.59 -0.33 -2.82
C LEU A 27 -11.73 0.03 -4.04
N VAL A 28 -11.11 -0.95 -4.68
CA VAL A 28 -10.23 -0.75 -5.85
C VAL A 28 -11.05 -0.92 -7.13
N ALA A 29 -10.87 0.00 -8.08
CA ALA A 29 -11.50 -0.11 -9.39
C ALA A 29 -10.95 -1.31 -10.14
N GLU A 30 -11.73 -1.85 -11.08
CA GLU A 30 -11.31 -2.99 -11.90
C GLU A 30 -10.07 -2.66 -12.73
N GLN A 31 -10.02 -1.45 -13.29
CA GLN A 31 -8.83 -0.89 -13.95
C GLN A 31 -8.23 0.13 -13.00
N VAL A 32 -6.94 0.00 -12.72
CA VAL A 32 -6.27 0.82 -11.71
C VAL A 32 -4.82 1.06 -12.12
N ASP A 33 -4.27 2.19 -11.68
CA ASP A 33 -2.83 2.46 -11.80
C ASP A 33 -2.22 2.27 -10.41
N TRP A 34 -1.80 1.06 -10.13
CA TRP A 34 -1.24 0.67 -8.84
C TRP A 34 0.25 0.47 -8.99
N ARG A 35 1.05 1.27 -8.29
CA ARG A 35 2.51 1.18 -8.37
C ARG A 35 3.12 1.17 -6.98
N PHE A 36 4.17 0.37 -6.84
CA PHE A 36 5.09 0.52 -5.72
C PHE A 36 6.46 0.84 -6.31
N CYS A 37 6.96 2.03 -5.98
CA CYS A 37 8.16 2.60 -6.61
C CYS A 37 9.39 2.32 -5.74
N GLY A 38 10.50 1.96 -6.37
CA GLY A 38 11.73 1.75 -5.66
C GLY A 38 12.63 0.71 -6.31
N ALA A 39 13.44 0.04 -5.51
CA ALA A 39 14.41 -0.93 -5.98
C ALA A 39 13.75 -2.08 -6.71
N ARG A 40 14.13 -2.29 -7.96
CA ARG A 40 13.50 -3.30 -8.84
C ARG A 40 13.72 -4.73 -8.38
N ARG A 41 14.74 -4.98 -7.58
CA ARG A 41 15.01 -6.32 -7.04
C ARG A 41 14.05 -6.75 -5.95
N LEU A 42 13.21 -5.83 -5.45
CA LEU A 42 12.20 -6.19 -4.47
C LEU A 42 10.98 -6.78 -5.17
N PRO A 43 10.36 -7.83 -4.61
CA PRO A 43 9.30 -8.56 -5.32
C PRO A 43 8.00 -7.78 -5.46
N TYR A 44 7.78 -6.74 -4.65
CA TYR A 44 6.55 -5.95 -4.67
C TYR A 44 6.69 -4.61 -5.40
N THR A 45 7.86 -4.28 -5.97
CA THR A 45 7.99 -3.07 -6.79
C THR A 45 7.50 -3.34 -8.21
N GLY A 46 6.87 -2.36 -8.80
CA GLY A 46 6.36 -2.48 -10.16
C GLY A 46 5.03 -1.77 -10.36
N ALA A 47 4.38 -2.09 -11.46
CA ALA A 47 3.09 -1.54 -11.84
C ALA A 47 2.08 -2.67 -12.04
N PHE A 48 0.87 -2.45 -11.52
CA PHE A 48 -0.21 -3.45 -11.50
C PHE A 48 -1.46 -2.74 -11.98
N LYS A 49 -2.07 -3.21 -13.06
CA LYS A 49 -3.05 -2.42 -13.81
C LYS A 49 -4.49 -2.86 -13.62
N THR A 50 -4.72 -4.02 -12.99
CA THR A 50 -6.05 -4.53 -12.75
C THR A 50 -6.23 -4.88 -11.29
N ARG A 51 -7.49 -4.94 -10.84
CA ARG A 51 -7.79 -5.40 -9.47
C ARG A 51 -7.22 -6.78 -9.22
N ALA A 52 -7.28 -7.68 -10.22
CA ALA A 52 -6.71 -9.02 -10.09
C ALA A 52 -5.19 -8.97 -9.86
N ASP A 53 -4.48 -8.07 -10.54
CA ASP A 53 -3.05 -7.88 -10.33
C ASP A 53 -2.76 -7.35 -8.94
N VAL A 54 -3.59 -6.42 -8.45
CA VAL A 54 -3.46 -5.88 -7.09
C VAL A 54 -3.68 -6.98 -6.05
N ALA A 55 -4.63 -7.88 -6.29
CA ALA A 55 -4.84 -9.02 -5.40
C ALA A 55 -3.58 -9.89 -5.29
N ARG A 56 -2.91 -10.14 -6.40
CA ARG A 56 -1.64 -10.88 -6.40
C ARG A 56 -0.52 -10.10 -5.69
N TRP A 57 -0.50 -8.78 -5.84
CA TRP A 57 0.45 -7.92 -5.13
C TRP A 57 0.29 -8.08 -3.61
N PHE A 58 -0.94 -7.99 -3.11
CA PHE A 58 -1.21 -8.19 -1.68
C PHE A 58 -0.82 -9.60 -1.22
N ALA A 59 -1.11 -10.61 -2.02
CA ALA A 59 -0.77 -12.00 -1.67
C ALA A 59 0.74 -12.23 -1.58
N SER A 60 1.54 -11.47 -2.35
CA SER A 60 3.00 -11.61 -2.34
C SER A 60 3.65 -11.04 -1.10
N ILE A 61 3.03 -10.06 -0.45
CA ILE A 61 3.64 -9.33 0.66
C ILE A 61 3.96 -10.26 1.85
N PRO A 62 3.03 -11.06 2.38
CA PRO A 62 3.34 -11.92 3.53
C PRO A 62 4.39 -12.99 3.25
N GLU A 63 4.64 -13.29 1.98
CA GLU A 63 5.67 -14.26 1.61
C GLU A 63 7.07 -13.73 1.86
N VAL A 64 7.25 -12.42 1.80
CA VAL A 64 8.56 -11.76 1.89
C VAL A 64 8.69 -10.81 3.06
N ASP A 65 7.56 -10.43 3.67
CA ASP A 65 7.50 -9.44 4.75
C ASP A 65 6.58 -9.90 5.88
N ASP A 66 7.07 -9.71 7.10
CA ASP A 66 6.26 -9.77 8.31
C ASP A 66 6.11 -8.34 8.83
N ILE A 67 4.99 -7.70 8.52
CA ILE A 67 4.72 -6.32 8.93
C ILE A 67 4.32 -6.33 10.40
N GLN A 68 5.16 -5.77 11.27
CA GLN A 68 4.98 -5.78 12.72
C GLN A 68 4.32 -4.51 13.23
N GLY A 69 4.49 -3.40 12.51
CA GLY A 69 3.85 -2.13 12.83
C GLY A 69 3.56 -1.38 11.55
N PHE A 70 2.39 -0.75 11.47
CA PHE A 70 1.97 -0.05 10.27
C PHE A 70 1.05 1.09 10.69
N GLU A 71 1.49 2.33 10.47
CA GLU A 71 0.79 3.51 10.98
C GLU A 71 0.60 4.56 9.88
N PRO A 72 -0.61 4.65 9.29
CA PRO A 72 -0.97 5.86 8.55
C PRO A 72 -1.06 7.02 9.56
N ARG A 73 -0.29 8.08 9.33
CA ARG A 73 -0.15 9.16 10.32
C ARG A 73 -0.82 10.45 9.92
N GLU A 74 -0.74 10.80 8.63
CA GLU A 74 -1.29 12.06 8.16
C GLU A 74 -1.99 11.86 6.82
N PHE A 75 -3.22 12.36 6.71
CA PHE A 75 -4.01 12.31 5.49
C PHE A 75 -4.14 13.71 4.94
N ILE A 76 -3.59 13.93 3.75
CA ILE A 76 -3.61 15.23 3.08
C ILE A 76 -4.70 15.18 2.02
N ASP A 77 -5.77 15.94 2.25
CA ASP A 77 -6.96 15.93 1.40
C ASP A 77 -6.77 16.89 0.23
N GLY A 78 -6.65 16.35 -0.98
CA GLY A 78 -6.57 17.10 -2.23
C GLY A 78 -7.79 16.92 -3.10
N GLY A 79 -8.97 16.71 -2.53
CA GLY A 79 -10.19 16.44 -3.29
C GLY A 79 -10.24 14.98 -3.73
N ASP A 80 -10.13 14.71 -5.03
CA ASP A 80 -10.05 13.34 -5.54
C ASP A 80 -8.71 12.68 -5.27
N HIS A 81 -7.70 13.46 -4.88
CA HIS A 81 -6.34 13.00 -4.63
C HIS A 81 -6.08 13.06 -3.13
N VAL A 82 -5.56 11.97 -2.58
CA VAL A 82 -5.24 11.88 -1.15
C VAL A 82 -3.81 11.39 -1.02
N THR A 83 -3.00 12.16 -0.30
CA THR A 83 -1.64 11.75 0.06
C THR A 83 -1.62 11.34 1.52
N VAL A 84 -1.03 10.19 1.82
CA VAL A 84 -0.93 9.70 3.19
C VAL A 84 0.53 9.53 3.54
N LEU A 85 0.92 10.09 4.67
CA LEU A 85 2.25 9.91 5.24
C LEU A 85 2.14 8.93 6.39
N GLY A 86 3.04 7.97 6.44
CA GLY A 86 2.99 6.93 7.46
C GLY A 86 4.33 6.34 7.79
N TRP A 87 4.30 5.27 8.57
CA TRP A 87 5.47 4.57 9.06
C TRP A 87 5.17 3.08 9.17
N GLU A 88 6.20 2.25 8.99
CA GLU A 88 6.09 0.83 9.23
C GLU A 88 7.37 0.25 9.83
N ARG A 89 7.21 -0.84 10.55
CA ARG A 89 8.28 -1.72 11.01
C ARG A 89 8.01 -3.10 10.43
N THR A 90 8.99 -3.67 9.76
CA THR A 90 8.81 -4.92 9.02
C THR A 90 10.03 -5.81 9.22
N ALA A 91 9.78 -7.12 9.44
CA ALA A 91 10.83 -8.13 9.42
C ALA A 91 10.85 -8.79 8.05
N ALA A 92 12.00 -8.81 7.39
CA ALA A 92 12.17 -9.46 6.09
C ALA A 92 12.13 -10.98 6.23
N ARG A 93 11.55 -11.68 5.26
CA ARG A 93 11.49 -13.15 5.21
C ARG A 93 12.27 -13.68 4.00
N PRO A 94 12.99 -14.79 4.16
CA PRO A 94 13.40 -15.42 5.40
C PRO A 94 14.47 -14.58 6.11
N GLY A 95 14.89 -14.95 7.28
CA GLY A 95 16.00 -14.32 7.98
C GLY A 95 15.60 -13.39 9.12
N GLY A 96 14.44 -12.73 9.02
CA GLY A 96 13.86 -11.96 10.11
C GLY A 96 14.55 -10.65 10.46
N LYS A 97 15.43 -10.15 9.59
CA LYS A 97 16.04 -8.82 9.81
C LYS A 97 14.97 -7.75 9.71
N VAL A 98 14.99 -6.83 10.67
CA VAL A 98 13.98 -5.79 10.80
C VAL A 98 14.47 -4.52 10.15
N PHE A 99 13.56 -3.84 9.44
CA PHE A 99 13.78 -2.45 9.01
C PHE A 99 12.57 -1.62 9.39
N GLU A 100 12.80 -0.32 9.58
CA GLU A 100 11.76 0.66 9.80
C GLU A 100 11.89 1.72 8.73
N THR A 101 10.78 2.23 8.25
CA THR A 101 10.77 3.25 7.21
C THR A 101 9.52 4.12 7.32
N GLU A 102 9.67 5.39 6.98
CA GLU A 102 8.52 6.22 6.69
C GLU A 102 8.09 5.91 5.27
N TRP A 103 6.79 6.07 4.99
CA TRP A 103 6.27 5.84 3.66
C TRP A 103 5.30 6.93 3.24
N VAL A 104 5.14 7.05 1.92
CA VAL A 104 4.20 7.97 1.29
C VAL A 104 3.34 7.15 0.34
N HIS A 105 2.02 7.32 0.45
CA HIS A 105 1.06 6.74 -0.47
C HIS A 105 0.25 7.85 -1.11
N VAL A 106 0.13 7.81 -2.44
CA VAL A 106 -0.67 8.77 -3.20
C VAL A 106 -1.83 8.02 -3.83
N PHE A 107 -3.04 8.49 -3.54
CA PHE A 107 -4.26 7.88 -4.06
C PHE A 107 -5.00 8.85 -4.96
N THR A 108 -5.68 8.29 -5.98
CA THR A 108 -6.76 9.00 -6.70
C THR A 108 -8.01 8.15 -6.56
N VAL A 109 -9.12 8.80 -6.20
CA VAL A 109 -10.42 8.14 -5.98
C VAL A 109 -11.45 8.78 -6.89
N ARG A 110 -12.19 7.97 -7.64
CA ARG A 110 -13.28 8.42 -8.51
C ARG A 110 -14.45 7.45 -8.41
N GLY A 111 -15.65 8.01 -8.28
CA GLY A 111 -16.84 7.18 -8.16
C GLY A 111 -16.80 6.24 -6.97
N GLY A 112 -16.17 6.64 -5.87
CA GLY A 112 -16.04 5.83 -4.67
C GLY A 112 -15.02 4.69 -4.76
N LYS A 113 -14.20 4.66 -5.82
CA LYS A 113 -13.20 3.62 -6.03
C LYS A 113 -11.81 4.21 -6.19
N ILE A 114 -10.81 3.48 -5.69
CA ILE A 114 -9.40 3.82 -5.88
C ILE A 114 -9.03 3.48 -7.32
N VAL A 115 -8.65 4.49 -8.10
CA VAL A 115 -8.21 4.33 -9.49
C VAL A 115 -6.71 4.49 -9.63
N ARG A 116 -6.04 5.01 -8.60
CA ARG A 116 -4.58 5.10 -8.54
C ARG A 116 -4.12 4.92 -7.10
N PHE A 117 -3.05 4.15 -6.96
CA PHE A 117 -2.24 4.06 -5.75
C PHE A 117 -0.77 4.04 -6.16
N TRP A 118 0.01 4.98 -5.66
CA TRP A 118 1.46 4.98 -5.80
C TRP A 118 2.05 4.99 -4.41
N GLY A 119 2.73 3.90 -4.05
CA GLY A 119 3.42 3.78 -2.78
C GLY A 119 4.92 3.89 -2.95
N MET A 120 5.59 4.50 -1.98
CA MET A 120 7.05 4.60 -1.97
C MET A 120 7.55 4.71 -0.54
N TYR A 121 8.70 4.10 -0.31
CA TYR A 121 9.40 4.21 0.96
C TYR A 121 10.90 3.98 0.72
N ASP A 122 11.68 3.95 1.79
CA ASP A 122 13.11 3.69 1.68
C ASP A 122 13.36 2.22 1.32
N THR A 123 13.36 1.92 0.02
CA THR A 123 13.56 0.56 -0.48
C THR A 123 14.99 0.07 -0.27
N GLU A 124 15.95 0.97 -0.05
CA GLU A 124 17.31 0.58 0.31
C GLU A 124 17.32 -0.11 1.68
N ALA A 125 16.58 0.42 2.65
CA ALA A 125 16.45 -0.21 3.97
C ALA A 125 15.84 -1.61 3.86
N SER A 126 14.79 -1.76 3.05
CA SER A 126 14.15 -3.05 2.80
C SER A 126 15.11 -4.03 2.14
N ALA A 127 15.82 -3.58 1.12
CA ALA A 127 16.76 -4.42 0.40
C ALA A 127 17.95 -4.84 1.28
N ALA A 128 18.45 -3.93 2.11
CA ALA A 128 19.55 -4.23 3.04
C ALA A 128 19.14 -5.29 4.07
N ALA A 129 17.88 -5.29 4.50
CA ALA A 129 17.36 -6.29 5.45
C ALA A 129 17.31 -7.70 4.82
N ARG A 130 17.33 -7.79 3.50
CA ARG A 130 17.27 -9.09 2.79
C ARG A 130 18.67 -9.66 2.43
N GLY A 131 19.68 -8.92 2.71
CA GLY A 131 21.05 -9.30 2.40
C GLY A 131 21.46 -8.79 1.04
#